data_00a8e49024332cc3f78fc800be8e2605
#
_entry.id   00a8e49024332cc3f78fc800be8e2605
#
_cell.length_a   1.000
_cell.length_b   1.000
_cell.length_c   1.000
_cell.angle_alpha   90.00
_cell.angle_beta   90.00
_cell.angle_gamma   90.00
#
_symmetry.space_group_name_H-M   'P 1'
#
loop_
_entity.id
_entity.type
_entity.pdbx_description
1 polymer ?
#
loop_
_entity_poly.entity_id
_entity_poly.type
_entity_poly.pdbx_seq_one_letter_code
_entity_poly.pdbx_strand_id
1 'polypeptide(L)'
;RHIHVSQEDFRFLFGEDAQLHYTKELSQPGQYLCQERLTVKGPKGEYQNMALLGPFRKETQVELSLTDTRKIGLPGVIRQSGDTTGSPGCTLIGPKGELTIDHGVIVAKRHIHMTPADAVTLKVKDNDEVFVLTKSYGRALIYADVVVRVDWSYRLAMHVDTDEANAFSNQTEPYGVIVKFFDGNYNTDKWIEDVLSGINR
;
A
#
# COMPACT_ATOMS: atom_id res chain seq x y z
N ARG A 1 -6.87 -3.55 -3.27
CA ARG A 1 -6.01 -4.43 -4.10
C ARG A 1 -5.81 -3.85 -5.49
N HIS A 2 -4.60 -3.94 -6.02
CA HIS A 2 -4.24 -3.47 -7.36
C HIS A 2 -2.91 -4.08 -7.82
N ILE A 3 -2.55 -3.81 -9.06
CA ILE A 3 -1.34 -4.33 -9.68
C ILE A 3 -0.60 -3.18 -10.34
N HIS A 4 0.70 -3.14 -10.17
CA HIS A 4 1.64 -2.39 -11.01
C HIS A 4 2.38 -3.40 -11.88
N VAL A 5 2.50 -3.15 -13.17
CA VAL A 5 3.16 -4.07 -14.10
C VAL A 5 4.43 -3.46 -14.68
N SER A 6 5.39 -4.31 -15.01
CA SER A 6 6.47 -3.97 -15.92
C SER A 6 5.94 -3.85 -17.36
N GLN A 7 6.64 -3.10 -18.21
CA GLN A 7 6.25 -3.00 -19.60
C GLN A 7 6.36 -4.35 -20.33
N GLU A 8 7.33 -5.16 -19.97
CA GLU A 8 7.56 -6.50 -20.53
C GLU A 8 6.40 -7.43 -20.19
N ASP A 9 6.06 -7.55 -18.91
CA ASP A 9 4.97 -8.40 -18.45
C ASP A 9 3.62 -7.96 -19.01
N PHE A 10 3.42 -6.65 -19.14
CA PHE A 10 2.21 -6.12 -19.75
C PHE A 10 2.07 -6.55 -21.22
N ARG A 11 3.13 -6.45 -22.00
CA ARG A 11 3.12 -6.90 -23.39
C ARG A 11 2.85 -8.39 -23.50
N PHE A 12 3.44 -9.19 -22.63
CA PHE A 12 3.18 -10.62 -22.58
C PHE A 12 1.71 -10.94 -22.32
N LEU A 13 1.09 -10.23 -21.37
CA LEU A 13 -0.30 -10.48 -20.92
C LEU A 13 -1.37 -9.88 -21.83
N PHE A 14 -1.06 -8.78 -22.53
CA PHE A 14 -2.03 -8.04 -23.36
C PHE A 14 -1.69 -8.00 -24.85
N GLY A 15 -0.45 -8.29 -25.24
CA GLY A 15 0.08 -8.29 -26.61
C GLY A 15 1.13 -7.19 -26.82
N GLU A 16 2.01 -7.39 -27.79
CA GLU A 16 3.17 -6.51 -28.06
C GLU A 16 2.78 -5.04 -28.30
N ASP A 17 1.68 -4.80 -29.00
CA ASP A 17 1.22 -3.45 -29.37
C ASP A 17 0.26 -2.85 -28.35
N ALA A 18 -0.03 -3.56 -27.24
CA ALA A 18 -0.95 -3.10 -26.21
C ALA A 18 -0.38 -1.88 -25.45
N GLN A 19 -1.27 -0.99 -25.06
CA GLN A 19 -0.96 0.21 -24.29
C GLN A 19 -1.85 0.28 -23.05
N LEU A 20 -1.38 0.93 -21.99
CA LEU A 20 -2.21 1.26 -20.84
C LEU A 20 -3.18 2.37 -21.20
N HIS A 21 -4.47 2.14 -20.99
CA HIS A 21 -5.50 3.13 -21.23
C HIS A 21 -5.89 3.81 -19.92
N TYR A 22 -5.64 5.11 -19.86
CA TYR A 22 -5.98 5.97 -18.72
C TYR A 22 -7.49 6.00 -18.48
N THR A 23 -7.89 5.91 -17.22
CA THR A 23 -9.28 6.06 -16.78
C THR A 23 -9.45 7.31 -15.91
N LYS A 24 -8.69 7.41 -14.84
CA LYS A 24 -8.74 8.55 -13.91
C LYS A 24 -7.44 8.68 -13.11
N GLU A 25 -7.12 9.90 -12.68
CA GLU A 25 -6.04 10.13 -11.72
C GLU A 25 -6.33 9.54 -10.35
N LEU A 26 -5.26 9.18 -9.66
CA LEU A 26 -5.29 8.76 -8.26
C LEU A 26 -4.88 9.92 -7.35
N SER A 27 -4.87 9.67 -6.04
CA SER A 27 -4.49 10.68 -5.04
C SER A 27 -3.05 11.19 -5.19
N GLN A 28 -2.16 10.36 -5.75
CA GLN A 28 -0.77 10.77 -5.99
C GLN A 28 -0.58 11.22 -7.43
N PRO A 29 0.07 12.39 -7.65
CA PRO A 29 0.33 12.91 -8.99
C PRO A 29 1.09 11.91 -9.86
N GLY A 30 0.71 11.82 -11.13
CA GLY A 30 1.35 10.92 -12.09
C GLY A 30 0.95 9.44 -11.97
N GLN A 31 0.18 9.07 -10.96
CA GLN A 31 -0.42 7.74 -10.86
C GLN A 31 -1.87 7.77 -11.33
N TYR A 32 -2.28 6.75 -12.07
CA TYR A 32 -3.62 6.68 -12.63
C TYR A 32 -4.15 5.24 -12.68
N LEU A 33 -5.48 5.15 -12.61
CA LEU A 33 -6.19 3.90 -12.85
C LEU A 33 -6.24 3.63 -14.35
N CYS A 34 -5.91 2.40 -14.75
CA CYS A 34 -6.04 1.92 -16.14
C CYS A 34 -7.41 1.26 -16.38
N GLN A 35 -7.76 1.07 -17.64
CA GLN A 35 -8.93 0.26 -18.05
C GLN A 35 -8.66 -1.22 -17.90
N GLU A 36 -7.41 -1.62 -18.11
CA GLU A 36 -6.96 -3.01 -18.11
C GLU A 36 -7.15 -3.67 -16.76
N ARG A 37 -7.47 -4.96 -16.81
CA ARG A 37 -7.68 -5.80 -15.64
C ARG A 37 -6.97 -7.13 -15.82
N LEU A 38 -6.48 -7.68 -14.70
CA LEU A 38 -5.90 -9.01 -14.64
C LEU A 38 -6.62 -9.86 -13.59
N THR A 39 -6.49 -11.15 -13.73
CA THR A 39 -6.77 -12.10 -12.65
C THR A 39 -5.46 -12.42 -11.93
N VAL A 40 -5.48 -12.40 -10.61
CA VAL A 40 -4.36 -12.83 -9.75
C VAL A 40 -4.74 -14.14 -9.10
N LYS A 41 -3.99 -15.19 -9.41
CA LYS A 41 -4.25 -16.55 -8.95
C LYS A 41 -3.13 -17.01 -8.00
N GLY A 42 -3.53 -17.44 -6.83
CA GLY A 42 -2.68 -18.10 -5.85
C GLY A 42 -3.03 -19.59 -5.69
N PRO A 43 -2.38 -20.31 -4.76
CA PRO A 43 -2.57 -21.74 -4.56
C PRO A 43 -3.98 -22.18 -4.18
N LYS A 44 -4.76 -21.31 -3.51
CA LYS A 44 -6.10 -21.65 -2.96
C LYS A 44 -7.25 -20.91 -3.61
N GLY A 45 -6.99 -19.99 -4.52
CA GLY A 45 -8.03 -19.18 -5.15
C GLY A 45 -7.49 -18.05 -5.99
N GLU A 46 -8.39 -17.21 -6.47
CA GLU A 46 -8.05 -16.11 -7.36
C GLU A 46 -8.89 -14.87 -7.09
N TYR A 47 -8.36 -13.73 -7.54
CA TYR A 47 -9.09 -12.47 -7.67
C TYR A 47 -9.15 -12.07 -9.13
N GLN A 48 -10.34 -12.02 -9.67
CA GLN A 48 -10.62 -11.55 -11.02
C GLN A 48 -10.79 -10.02 -11.06
N ASN A 49 -10.61 -9.44 -12.24
CA ASN A 49 -10.83 -8.01 -12.49
C ASN A 49 -9.99 -7.07 -11.61
N MET A 50 -8.79 -7.49 -11.22
CA MET A 50 -7.90 -6.62 -10.48
C MET A 50 -7.41 -5.45 -11.33
N ALA A 51 -7.47 -4.26 -10.75
CA ALA A 51 -7.11 -3.03 -11.42
C ALA A 51 -5.60 -2.92 -11.65
N LEU A 52 -5.21 -2.48 -12.85
CA LEU A 52 -3.87 -2.00 -13.11
C LEU A 52 -3.77 -0.50 -12.81
N LEU A 53 -2.65 -0.14 -12.20
CA LEU A 53 -2.27 1.26 -11.98
C LEU A 53 -1.04 1.60 -12.81
N GLY A 54 -1.15 2.69 -13.56
CA GLY A 54 -0.04 3.26 -14.31
C GLY A 54 0.71 4.34 -13.53
N PRO A 55 1.89 4.70 -13.99
CA PRO A 55 2.61 4.20 -15.17
C PRO A 55 3.25 2.83 -14.95
N PHE A 56 3.90 2.29 -15.99
CA PHE A 56 4.72 1.07 -15.86
C PHE A 56 5.80 1.22 -14.79
N ARG A 57 6.06 0.14 -14.08
CA ARG A 57 7.18 0.03 -13.12
C ARG A 57 8.32 -0.81 -13.68
N LYS A 58 9.46 -0.80 -13.00
CA LYS A 58 10.59 -1.66 -13.36
C LYS A 58 10.27 -3.14 -13.19
N GLU A 59 9.49 -3.46 -12.15
CA GLU A 59 9.08 -4.82 -11.80
C GLU A 59 7.58 -4.87 -11.56
N THR A 60 7.00 -6.01 -11.85
CA THR A 60 5.58 -6.28 -11.57
C THR A 60 5.38 -6.51 -10.08
N GLN A 61 4.41 -5.79 -9.51
CA GLN A 61 4.06 -5.84 -8.10
C GLN A 61 2.54 -5.93 -7.93
N VAL A 62 2.11 -6.86 -7.09
CA VAL A 62 0.72 -7.07 -6.72
C VAL A 62 0.53 -6.66 -5.26
N GLU A 63 -0.33 -5.68 -5.01
CA GLU A 63 -0.66 -5.23 -3.66
C GLU A 63 -2.00 -5.81 -3.22
N LEU A 64 -1.96 -6.55 -2.12
CA LEU A 64 -3.11 -7.21 -1.50
C LEU A 64 -3.19 -6.83 -0.02
N SER A 65 -4.36 -6.98 0.59
CA SER A 65 -4.48 -6.95 2.04
C SER A 65 -4.14 -8.33 2.65
N LEU A 66 -3.95 -8.39 3.97
CA LEU A 66 -3.74 -9.66 4.68
C LEU A 66 -4.91 -10.63 4.48
N THR A 67 -6.14 -10.14 4.47
CA THR A 67 -7.33 -10.94 4.18
C THR A 67 -7.28 -11.50 2.76
N ASP A 68 -6.88 -10.67 1.80
CA ASP A 68 -6.77 -11.08 0.40
C ASP A 68 -5.71 -12.16 0.19
N THR A 69 -4.51 -12.00 0.78
CA THR A 69 -3.44 -13.00 0.67
C THR A 69 -3.87 -14.35 1.24
N ARG A 70 -4.52 -14.37 2.41
CA ARG A 70 -5.04 -15.59 3.03
C ARG A 70 -6.06 -16.30 2.15
N LYS A 71 -6.96 -15.55 1.52
CA LYS A 71 -8.02 -16.10 0.65
C LYS A 71 -7.45 -16.86 -0.55
N ILE A 72 -6.39 -16.35 -1.16
CA ILE A 72 -5.77 -17.02 -2.31
C ILE A 72 -4.61 -17.95 -1.91
N GLY A 73 -4.32 -18.08 -0.60
CA GLY A 73 -3.37 -19.02 -0.05
C GLY A 73 -1.90 -18.59 -0.14
N LEU A 74 -1.65 -17.29 -0.16
CA LEU A 74 -0.31 -16.72 -0.13
C LEU A 74 0.05 -16.21 1.28
N PRO A 75 1.34 -16.24 1.65
CA PRO A 75 1.79 -15.55 2.86
C PRO A 75 1.65 -14.03 2.69
N GLY A 76 1.22 -13.34 3.74
CA GLY A 76 1.16 -11.89 3.78
C GLY A 76 2.52 -11.29 4.16
N VAL A 77 3.29 -10.88 3.19
CA VAL A 77 4.60 -10.25 3.39
C VAL A 77 4.46 -8.74 3.33
N ILE A 78 4.66 -8.07 4.47
CA ILE A 78 4.55 -6.62 4.58
C ILE A 78 5.84 -5.99 4.05
N ARG A 79 5.71 -5.10 3.06
CA ARG A 79 6.82 -4.34 2.45
C ARG A 79 6.37 -2.93 2.11
N GLN A 80 7.32 -2.01 2.04
CA GLN A 80 7.05 -0.72 1.40
C GLN A 80 6.77 -0.94 -0.10
N SER A 81 5.79 -0.23 -0.66
CA SER A 81 5.52 -0.29 -2.10
C SER A 81 6.78 0.07 -2.90
N GLY A 82 7.17 -0.82 -3.80
CA GLY A 82 8.43 -0.79 -4.54
C GLY A 82 9.52 -1.75 -4.03
N ASP A 83 9.35 -2.31 -2.82
CA ASP A 83 10.21 -3.38 -2.30
C ASP A 83 9.47 -4.72 -2.38
N THR A 84 9.96 -5.62 -3.23
CA THR A 84 9.41 -6.97 -3.43
C THR A 84 10.29 -8.05 -2.81
N THR A 85 11.32 -7.67 -2.06
CA THR A 85 12.32 -8.60 -1.51
C THR A 85 11.67 -9.64 -0.58
N GLY A 86 11.87 -10.92 -0.91
CA GLY A 86 11.38 -12.06 -0.12
C GLY A 86 9.84 -12.19 -0.11
N SER A 87 9.14 -11.51 -1.01
CA SER A 87 7.70 -11.67 -1.19
C SER A 87 7.38 -12.91 -2.01
N PRO A 88 6.18 -13.50 -1.87
CA PRO A 88 5.77 -14.61 -2.71
C PRO A 88 5.42 -14.15 -4.12
N GLY A 89 5.42 -15.10 -5.05
CA GLY A 89 4.91 -14.95 -6.40
C GLY A 89 3.44 -15.33 -6.52
N CYS A 90 2.92 -15.18 -7.74
CA CYS A 90 1.56 -15.59 -8.11
C CYS A 90 1.48 -15.81 -9.62
N THR A 91 0.34 -16.30 -10.11
CA THR A 91 0.05 -16.31 -11.54
C THR A 91 -0.87 -15.16 -11.91
N LEU A 92 -0.44 -14.37 -12.89
CA LEU A 92 -1.22 -13.31 -13.50
C LEU A 92 -1.86 -13.84 -14.78
N ILE A 93 -3.16 -13.63 -14.95
CA ILE A 93 -3.90 -14.08 -16.13
C ILE A 93 -4.46 -12.85 -16.85
N GLY A 94 -4.02 -12.69 -18.07
CA GLY A 94 -4.45 -11.64 -18.99
C GLY A 94 -5.15 -12.19 -20.23
N PRO A 95 -5.60 -11.31 -21.13
CA PRO A 95 -6.34 -11.73 -22.32
C PRO A 95 -5.50 -12.52 -23.33
N LYS A 96 -4.17 -12.46 -23.26
CA LYS A 96 -3.26 -13.12 -24.21
C LYS A 96 -2.47 -14.28 -23.60
N GLY A 97 -2.49 -14.45 -22.28
CA GLY A 97 -1.75 -15.53 -21.64
C GLY A 97 -1.73 -15.46 -20.12
N GLU A 98 -1.01 -16.41 -19.56
CA GLU A 98 -0.77 -16.53 -18.12
C GLU A 98 0.74 -16.37 -17.86
N LEU A 99 1.08 -15.52 -16.90
CA LEU A 99 2.45 -15.28 -16.45
C LEU A 99 2.59 -15.64 -15.00
N THR A 100 3.50 -16.54 -14.67
CA THR A 100 3.85 -16.82 -13.27
C THR A 100 5.09 -16.03 -12.89
N ILE A 101 4.94 -15.14 -11.91
CA ILE A 101 6.03 -14.41 -11.27
C ILE A 101 6.45 -15.16 -10.00
N ASP A 102 7.73 -15.19 -9.71
CA ASP A 102 8.30 -15.91 -8.55
C ASP A 102 8.27 -15.06 -7.26
N HIS A 103 8.14 -13.75 -7.39
CA HIS A 103 8.01 -12.77 -6.30
C HIS A 103 7.13 -11.60 -6.76
N GLY A 104 6.86 -10.65 -5.88
CA GLY A 104 6.14 -9.41 -6.22
C GLY A 104 4.79 -9.23 -5.54
N VAL A 105 4.28 -10.23 -4.80
CA VAL A 105 3.03 -10.06 -4.04
C VAL A 105 3.35 -9.54 -2.64
N ILE A 106 2.91 -8.33 -2.33
CA ILE A 106 3.13 -7.69 -1.04
C ILE A 106 1.82 -7.24 -0.39
N VAL A 107 1.88 -7.08 0.93
CA VAL A 107 0.96 -6.24 1.69
C VAL A 107 1.67 -4.91 1.89
N ALA A 108 1.18 -3.86 1.25
CA ALA A 108 1.85 -2.56 1.31
C ALA A 108 1.84 -2.01 2.74
N LYS A 109 3.02 -1.69 3.29
CA LYS A 109 3.14 -1.04 4.59
C LYS A 109 2.42 0.31 4.53
N ARG A 110 1.58 0.59 5.53
CA ARG A 110 0.88 1.88 5.61
C ARG A 110 1.87 3.03 5.66
N HIS A 111 1.57 4.09 4.94
CA HIS A 111 2.50 5.20 4.80
C HIS A 111 1.80 6.53 4.52
N ILE A 112 2.52 7.63 4.72
CA ILE A 112 2.07 8.96 4.36
C ILE A 112 3.00 9.48 3.26
N HIS A 113 2.44 9.83 2.11
CA HIS A 113 3.14 10.64 1.12
C HIS A 113 3.03 12.11 1.49
N MET A 114 4.12 12.86 1.35
CA MET A 114 4.12 14.29 1.59
C MET A 114 5.25 15.00 0.83
N THR A 115 5.08 16.31 0.62
CA THR A 115 6.15 17.16 0.09
C THR A 115 7.17 17.50 1.20
N PRO A 116 8.38 17.96 0.85
CA PRO A 116 9.32 18.50 1.83
C PRO A 116 8.75 19.65 2.67
N ALA A 117 7.88 20.47 2.11
CA ALA A 117 7.21 21.57 2.83
C ALA A 117 6.23 21.04 3.90
N ASP A 118 5.46 19.99 3.55
CA ASP A 118 4.59 19.31 4.51
C ASP A 118 5.41 18.67 5.64
N ALA A 119 6.52 18.02 5.32
CA ALA A 119 7.41 17.37 6.28
C ALA A 119 7.96 18.39 7.31
N VAL A 120 8.38 19.56 6.85
CA VAL A 120 8.79 20.66 7.74
C VAL A 120 7.65 21.12 8.63
N THR A 121 6.47 21.34 8.07
CA THR A 121 5.27 21.77 8.81
C THR A 121 4.84 20.76 9.86
N LEU A 122 4.85 19.49 9.52
CA LEU A 122 4.47 18.38 10.39
C LEU A 122 5.62 17.95 11.32
N LYS A 123 6.84 18.51 11.13
CA LYS A 123 8.07 18.23 11.90
C LYS A 123 8.44 16.74 11.89
N VAL A 124 8.42 16.14 10.71
CA VAL A 124 8.80 14.75 10.43
C VAL A 124 9.84 14.72 9.31
N LYS A 125 10.47 13.57 9.11
CA LYS A 125 11.48 13.33 8.07
C LYS A 125 11.09 12.13 7.22
N ASP A 126 11.73 12.02 6.06
CA ASP A 126 11.62 10.82 5.23
C ASP A 126 12.06 9.57 6.01
N ASN A 127 11.29 8.51 5.88
CA ASN A 127 11.44 7.24 6.59
C ASN A 127 11.20 7.28 8.11
N ASP A 128 10.71 8.39 8.68
CA ASP A 128 10.19 8.34 10.06
C ASP A 128 9.01 7.37 10.14
N GLU A 129 8.93 6.64 11.25
CA GLU A 129 7.73 5.88 11.62
C GLU A 129 6.93 6.66 12.65
N VAL A 130 5.67 6.94 12.34
CA VAL A 130 4.83 7.81 13.15
C VAL A 130 3.53 7.12 13.56
N PHE A 131 2.88 7.67 14.59
CA PHE A 131 1.53 7.30 14.99
C PHE A 131 0.52 8.24 14.34
N VAL A 132 -0.59 7.69 13.86
CA VAL A 132 -1.68 8.48 13.28
C VAL A 132 -2.99 8.13 13.95
N LEU A 133 -3.56 9.12 14.66
CA LEU A 133 -4.91 9.03 15.18
C LEU A 133 -5.91 9.32 14.05
N THR A 134 -6.79 8.38 13.77
CA THR A 134 -7.85 8.56 12.79
C THR A 134 -9.14 9.02 13.46
N LYS A 135 -9.81 10.00 12.85
CA LYS A 135 -11.12 10.43 13.30
C LYS A 135 -12.19 9.46 12.75
N SER A 136 -13.03 8.97 13.63
CA SER A 136 -14.16 8.12 13.29
C SER A 136 -15.29 8.30 14.30
N TYR A 137 -16.50 8.04 13.85
CA TYR A 137 -17.68 8.02 14.74
C TYR A 137 -17.80 6.64 15.38
N GLY A 138 -17.24 6.51 16.60
CA GLY A 138 -17.33 5.29 17.43
C GLY A 138 -16.28 4.22 17.15
N ARG A 139 -15.36 4.43 16.20
CA ARG A 139 -14.28 3.48 15.87
C ARG A 139 -12.94 4.17 15.65
N ALA A 140 -12.67 5.25 16.35
CA ALA A 140 -11.37 5.91 16.28
C ALA A 140 -10.27 4.94 16.73
N LEU A 141 -9.14 4.96 16.06
CA LEU A 141 -7.97 4.18 16.43
C LEU A 141 -6.68 4.93 16.08
N ILE A 142 -5.58 4.46 16.65
CA ILE A 142 -4.25 4.95 16.37
C ILE A 142 -3.52 3.88 15.58
N TYR A 143 -3.09 4.23 14.37
CA TYR A 143 -2.15 3.42 13.62
C TYR A 143 -0.74 3.73 14.09
N ALA A 144 0.01 2.71 14.47
CA ALA A 144 1.44 2.75 14.66
C ALA A 144 2.16 2.39 13.34
N ASP A 145 3.49 2.46 13.31
CA ASP A 145 4.34 2.01 12.18
C ASP A 145 3.96 2.63 10.84
N VAL A 146 3.46 3.86 10.84
CA VAL A 146 3.12 4.58 9.61
C VAL A 146 4.37 5.24 9.06
N VAL A 147 4.86 4.77 7.91
CA VAL A 147 6.09 5.29 7.31
C VAL A 147 5.83 6.62 6.62
N VAL A 148 6.65 7.61 6.93
CA VAL A 148 6.68 8.90 6.21
C VAL A 148 7.52 8.76 4.94
N ARG A 149 6.96 9.16 3.80
CA ARG A 149 7.64 9.19 2.50
C ARG A 149 7.62 10.61 1.95
N VAL A 150 8.80 11.18 1.76
CA VAL A 150 8.94 12.59 1.35
C VAL A 150 9.51 12.68 -0.06
N ASP A 151 8.77 13.30 -0.96
CA ASP A 151 9.24 13.62 -2.31
C ASP A 151 8.52 14.87 -2.86
N TRP A 152 9.19 15.64 -3.70
CA TRP A 152 8.62 16.84 -4.33
C TRP A 152 7.40 16.54 -5.22
N SER A 153 7.33 15.35 -5.79
CA SER A 153 6.23 14.90 -6.65
C SER A 153 5.00 14.42 -5.88
N TYR A 154 5.10 14.25 -4.56
CA TYR A 154 4.01 13.71 -3.74
C TYR A 154 2.97 14.76 -3.38
N ARG A 155 1.81 14.28 -2.99
CA ARG A 155 0.73 15.05 -2.35
C ARG A 155 0.45 14.46 -0.98
N LEU A 156 0.19 15.33 0.01
CA LEU A 156 -0.07 14.89 1.38
C LEU A 156 -1.29 13.97 1.43
N ALA A 157 -1.05 12.70 1.70
CA ALA A 157 -2.09 11.70 1.89
C ALA A 157 -1.54 10.46 2.60
N MET A 158 -2.32 9.90 3.54
CA MET A 158 -2.03 8.60 4.15
C MET A 158 -2.66 7.50 3.30
N HIS A 159 -1.90 6.43 3.11
CA HIS A 159 -2.31 5.23 2.37
C HIS A 159 -2.37 4.04 3.33
N VAL A 160 -3.51 3.36 3.30
CA VAL A 160 -3.81 2.15 4.06
C VAL A 160 -4.49 1.14 3.14
N ASP A 161 -4.41 -0.13 3.48
CA ASP A 161 -5.13 -1.16 2.74
C ASP A 161 -6.62 -1.25 3.16
N THR A 162 -7.35 -2.15 2.53
CA THR A 162 -8.80 -2.32 2.78
C THR A 162 -9.09 -2.84 4.19
N ASP A 163 -8.24 -3.73 4.73
CA ASP A 163 -8.42 -4.28 6.08
C ASP A 163 -8.24 -3.18 7.13
N GLU A 164 -7.22 -2.36 6.94
CA GLU A 164 -6.92 -1.21 7.80
C GLU A 164 -8.04 -0.14 7.70
N ALA A 165 -8.47 0.19 6.48
CA ALA A 165 -9.55 1.15 6.28
C ALA A 165 -10.87 0.69 6.93
N ASN A 166 -11.22 -0.58 6.82
CA ASN A 166 -12.42 -1.16 7.42
C ASN A 166 -12.38 -1.16 8.96
N ALA A 167 -11.18 -1.08 9.54
CA ALA A 167 -11.03 -1.07 10.99
C ALA A 167 -11.54 0.23 11.63
N PHE A 168 -11.49 1.38 10.93
CA PHE A 168 -11.82 2.65 11.54
C PHE A 168 -13.01 3.39 10.91
N SER A 169 -13.19 3.37 9.59
CA SER A 169 -14.23 4.20 8.97
C SER A 169 -14.67 3.71 7.59
N ASN A 170 -15.90 4.08 7.24
CA ASN A 170 -16.45 4.01 5.89
C ASN A 170 -16.76 5.42 5.32
N GLN A 171 -16.14 6.47 5.86
CA GLN A 171 -16.37 7.84 5.42
C GLN A 171 -15.71 8.09 4.06
N THR A 172 -16.30 8.96 3.26
CA THR A 172 -15.80 9.33 1.93
C THR A 172 -14.51 10.15 1.98
N GLU A 173 -14.29 10.90 3.06
CA GLU A 173 -13.10 11.73 3.28
C GLU A 173 -12.58 11.56 4.71
N PRO A 174 -11.99 10.40 5.02
CA PRO A 174 -11.38 10.20 6.33
C PRO A 174 -10.10 11.03 6.46
N TYR A 175 -9.86 11.56 7.66
CA TYR A 175 -8.59 12.20 7.96
C TYR A 175 -7.98 11.71 9.27
N GLY A 176 -6.66 11.86 9.37
CA GLY A 176 -5.88 11.50 10.54
C GLY A 176 -4.97 12.63 10.97
N VAL A 177 -4.50 12.55 12.20
CA VAL A 177 -3.55 13.49 12.78
C VAL A 177 -2.32 12.70 13.24
N ILE A 178 -1.13 13.16 12.86
CA ILE A 178 0.12 12.61 13.39
C ILE A 178 0.18 12.97 14.88
N VAL A 179 0.24 11.93 15.71
CA VAL A 179 0.29 12.07 17.17
C VAL A 179 1.71 11.86 17.64
N LYS A 180 2.22 12.81 18.42
CA LYS A 180 3.51 12.67 19.07
C LYS A 180 3.29 12.22 20.50
N PHE A 181 3.79 11.05 20.83
CA PHE A 181 3.87 10.58 22.20
C PHE A 181 5.27 10.94 22.74
N PHE A 182 5.30 11.69 23.85
CA PHE A 182 6.54 12.10 24.52
C PHE A 182 7.46 13.05 23.71
N ASP A 183 8.75 12.93 23.86
CA ASP A 183 9.81 13.83 23.40
C ASP A 183 10.05 13.89 21.85
N GLY A 184 9.17 13.35 21.08
CA GLY A 184 9.28 13.35 19.60
C GLY A 184 10.06 12.16 19.04
N ASN A 185 10.45 11.20 19.84
CA ASN A 185 11.00 9.93 19.39
C ASN A 185 9.87 8.96 19.02
N TYR A 186 9.83 8.53 17.76
CA TYR A 186 8.81 7.62 17.21
C TYR A 186 9.28 6.15 17.24
N ASN A 187 9.94 5.69 18.29
CA ASN A 187 10.27 4.29 18.42
C ASN A 187 9.04 3.54 18.97
N THR A 188 8.33 2.86 18.08
CA THR A 188 7.12 2.11 18.39
C THR A 188 7.37 1.03 19.46
N ASP A 189 8.47 0.31 19.35
CA ASP A 189 8.80 -0.77 20.29
C ASP A 189 9.03 -0.20 21.69
N LYS A 190 9.80 0.87 21.80
CA LYS A 190 10.03 1.56 23.07
C LYS A 190 8.73 2.12 23.65
N TRP A 191 7.86 2.71 22.82
CA TRP A 191 6.58 3.21 23.30
C TRP A 191 5.69 2.08 23.86
N ILE A 192 5.63 0.94 23.17
CA ILE A 192 4.89 -0.24 23.64
C ILE A 192 5.45 -0.72 24.98
N GLU A 193 6.76 -0.83 25.11
CA GLU A 193 7.43 -1.21 26.36
C GLU A 193 7.10 -0.24 27.50
N ASP A 194 7.17 1.07 27.24
CA ASP A 194 6.88 2.11 28.23
C ASP A 194 5.42 2.07 28.68
N VAL A 195 4.48 1.89 27.75
CA VAL A 195 3.04 1.74 28.08
C VAL A 195 2.78 0.48 28.88
N LEU A 196 3.32 -0.66 28.45
CA LEU A 196 3.13 -1.93 29.17
C LEU A 196 3.76 -1.91 30.55
N SER A 197 4.92 -1.29 30.73
CA SER A 197 5.56 -1.13 32.03
C SER A 197 4.75 -0.21 32.97
N GLY A 198 4.05 0.80 32.40
CA GLY A 198 3.16 1.70 33.14
C GLY A 198 1.86 1.06 33.61
N ILE A 199 1.35 0.04 32.90
CA ILE A 199 0.14 -0.71 33.28
C ILE A 199 0.38 -1.60 34.50
N ASN A 200 1.61 -1.99 34.74
CA ASN A 200 2.00 -2.86 35.86
C ASN A 200 2.38 -2.09 37.15
N ARG A 201 2.15 -0.78 37.18
CA ARG A 201 2.32 0.07 38.37
C ARG A 201 0.97 0.53 38.86
#